data_879ab3446f25611595299306edc6bd06
#
_entry.id   879ab3446f25611595299306edc6bd06
#
_cell.length_a   1.000
_cell.length_b   1.000
_cell.length_c   1.000
_cell.angle_alpha   90.00
_cell.angle_beta   90.00
_cell.angle_gamma   90.00
#
_symmetry.space_group_name_H-M   'P 1'
#
loop_
_entity.id
_entity.type
_entity.pdbx_description
1 polymer ?
#
loop_
_entity_poly.entity_id
_entity_poly.type
_entity_poly.pdbx_seq_one_letter_code
_entity_poly.pdbx_strand_id
1 'polypeptide(L)'
;MRAALRSHSSLMTHHFSEDLLLIRAFIAVNLAAPVIEEIAKVRSALQEARGDIRWTRVEGLHLTLKFLGDIARGQAEPILAALQAALGEQPALRVQAQGLGAFPNLKRPRVLWVGLSGEGFKELSEAVETALMPLDFPPEEREFTPHLTLGRVRSLRGWERVLAAVKEYEHVRFGESTVRQVTLYQSELRPDGAIYSPLGSVPLRQP
;
A
#
# COMPACT_ATOMS: atom_id res chain seq x y z
N MET A 1 15.77 -55.90 1.61
CA MET A 1 14.54 -55.12 1.90
C MET A 1 14.87 -54.00 2.91
N ARG A 2 15.56 -52.93 2.46
CA ARG A 2 15.86 -51.70 3.24
C ARG A 2 16.16 -50.58 2.25
N ALA A 3 15.14 -49.95 1.71
CA ALA A 3 15.25 -48.67 1.00
C ALA A 3 13.83 -48.11 0.79
N ALA A 4 13.29 -47.35 1.72
CA ALA A 4 12.17 -46.43 1.50
C ALA A 4 11.77 -45.70 2.80
N LEU A 5 12.64 -44.94 3.42
CA LEU A 5 12.30 -44.11 4.60
C LEU A 5 13.19 -42.85 4.73
N ARG A 6 13.63 -42.24 3.62
CA ARG A 6 14.48 -41.03 3.69
C ARG A 6 13.96 -39.82 2.93
N SER A 7 12.77 -39.82 2.31
CA SER A 7 12.32 -38.68 1.48
C SER A 7 11.25 -37.77 2.11
N HIS A 8 10.63 -38.15 3.23
CA HIS A 8 9.56 -37.32 3.82
C HIS A 8 10.05 -36.31 4.91
N SER A 9 11.21 -36.55 5.51
CA SER A 9 11.73 -35.68 6.59
C SER A 9 12.34 -34.38 6.07
N SER A 10 12.90 -34.38 4.86
CA SER A 10 13.61 -33.21 4.29
C SER A 10 12.64 -32.12 3.79
N LEU A 11 11.46 -32.50 3.31
CA LEU A 11 10.44 -31.55 2.84
C LEU A 11 9.73 -30.83 4.01
N MET A 12 9.48 -31.53 5.11
CA MET A 12 8.86 -30.93 6.31
C MET A 12 9.77 -29.92 7.01
N THR A 13 11.08 -30.19 7.09
CA THR A 13 12.03 -29.28 7.74
C THR A 13 12.28 -28.01 6.95
N HIS A 14 12.22 -28.03 5.62
CA HIS A 14 12.32 -26.81 4.80
C HIS A 14 11.07 -25.93 4.91
N HIS A 15 9.88 -26.50 4.97
CA HIS A 15 8.64 -25.73 5.09
C HIS A 15 8.55 -25.00 6.43
N PHE A 16 8.87 -25.67 7.54
CA PHE A 16 8.91 -25.02 8.87
C PHE A 16 9.95 -23.89 8.98
N SER A 17 11.04 -23.93 8.22
CA SER A 17 12.07 -22.88 8.25
C SER A 17 11.62 -21.63 7.47
N GLU A 18 10.88 -21.78 6.39
CA GLU A 18 10.37 -20.66 5.58
C GLU A 18 9.22 -19.93 6.26
N ASP A 19 8.36 -20.64 6.98
CA ASP A 19 7.21 -20.05 7.70
C ASP A 19 7.63 -19.11 8.85
N LEU A 20 8.82 -19.31 9.42
CA LEU A 20 9.39 -18.46 10.47
C LEU A 20 10.18 -17.27 9.93
N LEU A 21 10.40 -17.19 8.61
CA LEU A 21 11.09 -16.05 8.01
C LEU A 21 10.30 -14.78 8.23
N LEU A 22 10.92 -13.78 8.87
CA LEU A 22 10.31 -12.46 9.03
C LEU A 22 10.30 -11.70 7.72
N ILE A 23 9.13 -11.20 7.34
CA ILE A 23 8.90 -10.37 6.18
C ILE A 23 8.15 -9.11 6.59
N ARG A 24 8.51 -7.97 6.02
CA ARG A 24 7.75 -6.75 6.20
C ARG A 24 6.53 -6.76 5.30
N ALA A 25 5.34 -6.53 5.88
CA ALA A 25 4.08 -6.65 5.16
C ALA A 25 3.15 -5.45 5.38
N PHE A 26 2.24 -5.26 4.44
CA PHE A 26 1.17 -4.27 4.50
C PHE A 26 0.01 -4.67 3.61
N ILE A 27 -1.16 -4.11 3.88
CA ILE A 27 -2.39 -4.30 3.11
C ILE A 27 -2.69 -3.03 2.32
N ALA A 28 -3.00 -3.20 1.03
CA ALA A 28 -3.21 -2.07 0.14
C ALA A 28 -4.22 -2.38 -0.97
N VAL A 29 -4.65 -1.32 -1.64
CA VAL A 29 -5.41 -1.39 -2.88
C VAL A 29 -4.67 -0.62 -3.99
N ASN A 30 -4.86 -1.07 -5.23
CA ASN A 30 -4.26 -0.45 -6.40
C ASN A 30 -5.32 0.27 -7.22
N LEU A 31 -4.91 1.32 -7.91
CA LEU A 31 -5.74 2.03 -8.87
C LEU A 31 -5.52 1.48 -10.28
N ALA A 32 -6.46 1.76 -11.18
CA ALA A 32 -6.36 1.42 -12.59
C ALA A 32 -5.16 2.10 -13.27
N ALA A 33 -4.54 1.39 -14.21
CA ALA A 33 -3.34 1.85 -14.90
C ALA A 33 -3.47 3.27 -15.51
N PRO A 34 -4.59 3.68 -16.14
CA PRO A 34 -4.72 5.03 -16.69
C PRO A 34 -4.59 6.13 -15.63
N VAL A 35 -5.12 5.90 -14.40
CA VAL A 35 -5.00 6.86 -13.31
C VAL A 35 -3.55 6.93 -12.79
N ILE A 36 -2.89 5.78 -12.68
CA ILE A 36 -1.48 5.71 -12.28
C ILE A 36 -0.58 6.42 -13.32
N GLU A 37 -0.88 6.30 -14.61
CA GLU A 37 -0.15 6.98 -15.69
C GLU A 37 -0.27 8.51 -15.60
N GLU A 38 -1.47 9.05 -15.33
CA GLU A 38 -1.66 10.48 -15.10
C GLU A 38 -0.90 10.97 -13.87
N ILE A 39 -0.96 10.21 -12.76
CA ILE A 39 -0.19 10.52 -11.55
C ILE A 39 1.33 10.47 -11.82
N ALA A 40 1.79 9.53 -12.64
CA ALA A 40 3.20 9.40 -13.00
C ALA A 40 3.70 10.62 -13.80
N LYS A 41 2.89 11.19 -14.69
CA LYS A 41 3.22 12.46 -15.43
C LYS A 41 3.42 13.61 -14.45
N VAL A 42 2.49 13.78 -13.50
CA VAL A 42 2.58 14.81 -12.47
C VAL A 42 3.80 14.61 -11.57
N ARG A 43 4.05 13.36 -11.13
CA ARG A 43 5.25 13.02 -10.36
C ARG A 43 6.53 13.41 -11.11
N SER A 44 6.59 13.16 -12.42
CA SER A 44 7.74 13.53 -13.24
C SER A 44 7.91 15.06 -13.33
N ALA A 45 6.83 15.81 -13.53
CA ALA A 45 6.86 17.27 -13.49
C ALA A 45 7.35 17.83 -12.15
N LEU A 46 6.90 17.23 -11.03
CA LEU A 46 7.37 17.61 -9.69
C LEU A 46 8.87 17.29 -9.46
N GLN A 47 9.40 16.25 -10.10
CA GLN A 47 10.84 15.91 -10.03
C GLN A 47 11.71 17.00 -10.69
N GLU A 48 11.22 17.66 -11.74
CA GLU A 48 11.93 18.77 -12.41
C GLU A 48 12.17 19.96 -11.48
N ALA A 49 11.33 20.14 -10.45
CA ALA A 49 11.52 21.15 -9.41
C ALA A 49 12.75 20.90 -8.50
N ARG A 50 13.40 19.73 -8.61
CA ARG A 50 14.65 19.34 -7.94
C ARG A 50 14.61 19.55 -6.41
N GLY A 51 13.51 19.16 -5.76
CA GLY A 51 13.42 19.06 -4.30
C GLY A 51 14.16 17.82 -3.77
N ASP A 52 14.60 17.89 -2.52
CA ASP A 52 15.24 16.75 -1.85
C ASP A 52 14.20 15.75 -1.37
N ILE A 53 13.65 14.99 -2.34
CA ILE A 53 12.57 14.03 -2.14
C ILE A 53 13.02 12.65 -2.63
N ARG A 54 12.80 11.63 -1.79
CA ARG A 54 12.90 10.23 -2.20
C ARG A 54 11.56 9.83 -2.81
N TRP A 55 11.52 9.74 -4.12
CA TRP A 55 10.32 9.43 -4.87
C TRP A 55 9.95 7.95 -4.78
N THR A 56 8.65 7.67 -4.67
CA THR A 56 8.10 6.32 -4.82
C THR A 56 8.19 5.89 -6.29
N ARG A 57 8.53 4.66 -6.58
CA ARG A 57 8.47 4.12 -7.94
C ARG A 57 7.01 4.09 -8.40
N VAL A 58 6.77 4.28 -9.72
CA VAL A 58 5.42 4.31 -10.28
C VAL A 58 4.69 2.98 -10.04
N GLU A 59 5.41 1.87 -10.22
CA GLU A 59 4.91 0.50 -10.00
C GLU A 59 4.56 0.22 -8.52
N GLY A 60 5.10 1.05 -7.63
CA GLY A 60 4.85 0.98 -6.19
C GLY A 60 3.77 1.95 -5.69
N LEU A 61 3.07 2.65 -6.57
CA LEU A 61 1.98 3.56 -6.16
C LEU A 61 0.74 2.75 -5.76
N HIS A 62 0.33 2.88 -4.50
CA HIS A 62 -0.82 2.19 -3.94
C HIS A 62 -1.43 3.02 -2.81
N LEU A 63 -2.66 2.75 -2.45
CA LEU A 63 -3.27 3.20 -1.20
C LEU A 63 -3.05 2.14 -0.13
N THR A 64 -2.28 2.45 0.89
CA THR A 64 -2.14 1.58 2.07
C THR A 64 -3.39 1.66 2.94
N LEU A 65 -3.96 0.50 3.26
CA LEU A 65 -5.05 0.37 4.22
C LEU A 65 -4.51 0.13 5.63
N LYS A 66 -3.51 -0.77 5.78
CA LYS A 66 -2.88 -1.07 7.06
C LYS A 66 -1.43 -1.53 6.91
N PHE A 67 -0.55 -1.00 7.74
CA PHE A 67 0.80 -1.53 7.91
C PHE A 67 0.80 -2.64 8.96
N LEU A 68 1.40 -3.80 8.63
CA LEU A 68 1.51 -4.93 9.56
C LEU A 68 2.88 -4.98 10.24
N GLY A 69 3.87 -4.26 9.71
CA GLY A 69 5.25 -4.36 10.18
C GLY A 69 5.92 -5.67 9.77
N ASP A 70 6.77 -6.20 10.62
CA ASP A 70 7.44 -7.48 10.40
C ASP A 70 6.55 -8.61 10.93
N ILE A 71 6.19 -9.53 10.04
CA ILE A 71 5.36 -10.71 10.31
C ILE A 71 6.14 -11.99 9.97
N ALA A 72 5.83 -13.11 10.60
CA ALA A 72 6.29 -14.40 10.12
C ALA A 72 5.59 -14.70 8.78
N ARG A 73 6.33 -15.24 7.80
CA ARG A 73 5.78 -15.55 6.47
C ARG A 73 4.56 -16.46 6.53
N GLY A 74 4.54 -17.42 7.45
CA GLY A 74 3.41 -18.31 7.71
C GLY A 74 2.13 -17.61 8.20
N GLN A 75 2.20 -16.35 8.65
CA GLN A 75 1.02 -15.56 9.01
C GLN A 75 0.26 -15.03 7.79
N ALA A 76 0.84 -15.09 6.59
CA ALA A 76 0.20 -14.56 5.37
C ALA A 76 -1.13 -15.25 5.07
N GLU A 77 -1.19 -16.58 5.19
CA GLU A 77 -2.42 -17.34 4.94
C GLU A 77 -3.53 -17.05 5.96
N PRO A 78 -3.29 -17.08 7.28
CA PRO A 78 -4.27 -16.62 8.27
C PRO A 78 -4.78 -15.19 8.05
N ILE A 79 -3.89 -14.25 7.69
CA ILE A 79 -4.25 -12.87 7.38
C ILE A 79 -5.19 -12.82 6.17
N LEU A 80 -4.86 -13.51 5.08
CA LEU A 80 -5.70 -13.57 3.88
C LEU A 80 -7.06 -14.20 4.15
N ALA A 81 -7.11 -15.27 4.97
CA ALA A 81 -8.36 -15.91 5.37
C ALA A 81 -9.26 -14.96 6.18
N ALA A 82 -8.69 -14.21 7.13
CA ALA A 82 -9.42 -13.20 7.91
C ALA A 82 -9.96 -12.08 7.02
N LEU A 83 -9.13 -11.58 6.09
CA LEU A 83 -9.55 -10.56 5.13
C LEU A 83 -10.64 -11.08 4.18
N GLN A 84 -10.55 -12.32 3.70
CA GLN A 84 -11.58 -12.94 2.85
C GLN A 84 -12.92 -13.03 3.56
N ALA A 85 -12.92 -13.44 4.83
CA ALA A 85 -14.14 -13.53 5.64
C ALA A 85 -14.79 -12.15 5.87
N ALA A 86 -13.99 -11.10 6.05
CA ALA A 86 -14.50 -9.75 6.34
C ALA A 86 -14.87 -8.95 5.08
N LEU A 87 -14.16 -9.15 3.98
CA LEU A 87 -14.24 -8.28 2.79
C LEU A 87 -14.93 -8.93 1.59
N GLY A 88 -15.16 -10.24 1.59
CA GLY A 88 -15.71 -10.96 0.45
C GLY A 88 -17.07 -10.44 -0.04
N GLU A 89 -17.89 -9.89 0.88
CA GLU A 89 -19.19 -9.27 0.57
C GLU A 89 -19.14 -7.75 0.45
N GLN A 90 -17.99 -7.11 0.71
CA GLN A 90 -17.82 -5.67 0.55
C GLN A 90 -17.87 -5.30 -0.94
N PRO A 91 -18.65 -4.26 -1.33
CA PRO A 91 -18.75 -3.87 -2.72
C PRO A 91 -17.41 -3.27 -3.23
N ALA A 92 -17.15 -3.45 -4.52
CA ALA A 92 -16.07 -2.72 -5.20
C ALA A 92 -16.29 -1.22 -5.07
N LEU A 93 -15.21 -0.45 -4.80
CA LEU A 93 -15.29 0.99 -4.51
C LEU A 93 -14.97 1.81 -5.76
N ARG A 94 -15.81 2.80 -6.06
CA ARG A 94 -15.48 3.85 -7.02
C ARG A 94 -14.67 4.93 -6.31
N VAL A 95 -13.51 5.24 -6.85
CA VAL A 95 -12.57 6.18 -6.23
C VAL A 95 -12.10 7.20 -7.24
N GLN A 96 -11.91 8.43 -6.78
CA GLN A 96 -11.35 9.52 -7.57
C GLN A 96 -9.99 9.92 -6.99
N ALA A 97 -8.98 10.01 -7.85
CA ALA A 97 -7.70 10.58 -7.50
C ALA A 97 -7.70 12.08 -7.82
N GLN A 98 -7.46 12.93 -6.80
CA GLN A 98 -7.53 14.38 -6.93
C GLN A 98 -6.61 15.08 -5.94
N GLY A 99 -5.98 16.14 -6.40
CA GLY A 99 -5.21 17.05 -5.58
C GLY A 99 -3.90 16.48 -5.06
N LEU A 100 -2.98 17.38 -4.75
CA LEU A 100 -1.72 17.09 -4.09
C LEU A 100 -1.69 17.71 -2.70
N GLY A 101 -1.03 17.02 -1.78
CA GLY A 101 -0.83 17.52 -0.44
C GLY A 101 0.40 16.93 0.23
N ALA A 102 0.63 17.32 1.49
CA ALA A 102 1.72 16.76 2.26
C ALA A 102 1.34 16.52 3.71
N PHE A 103 1.88 15.47 4.30
CA PHE A 103 1.81 15.22 5.74
C PHE A 103 3.07 15.71 6.43
N PRO A 104 2.95 16.28 7.66
CA PRO A 104 1.71 16.68 8.31
C PRO A 104 1.03 17.88 7.65
N ASN A 105 1.76 18.70 6.88
CA ASN A 105 1.26 19.83 6.09
C ASN A 105 2.34 20.35 5.13
N LEU A 106 1.97 21.29 4.25
CA LEU A 106 2.86 21.85 3.24
C LEU A 106 3.96 22.76 3.81
N LYS A 107 3.86 23.24 5.06
CA LYS A 107 4.89 24.06 5.73
C LYS A 107 6.03 23.21 6.31
N ARG A 108 5.72 21.97 6.73
CA ARG A 108 6.68 21.00 7.30
C ARG A 108 6.47 19.62 6.67
N PRO A 109 6.64 19.47 5.35
CA PRO A 109 6.32 18.25 4.65
C PRO A 109 7.29 17.12 5.03
N ARG A 110 6.74 15.92 5.21
CA ARG A 110 7.50 14.67 5.33
C ARG A 110 7.10 13.67 4.26
N VAL A 111 5.82 13.69 3.85
CA VAL A 111 5.27 12.81 2.83
C VAL A 111 4.47 13.65 1.85
N LEU A 112 4.82 13.57 0.57
CA LEU A 112 4.06 14.16 -0.53
C LEU A 112 3.12 13.10 -1.08
N TRP A 113 1.84 13.46 -1.31
CA TRP A 113 0.82 12.51 -1.69
C TRP A 113 -0.21 13.06 -2.69
N VAL A 114 -0.90 12.13 -3.38
CA VAL A 114 -2.14 12.37 -4.12
C VAL A 114 -3.31 11.98 -3.24
N GLY A 115 -4.31 12.84 -3.12
CA GLY A 115 -5.54 12.56 -2.40
C GLY A 115 -6.44 11.59 -3.15
N LEU A 116 -7.13 10.74 -2.41
CA LEU A 116 -8.17 9.87 -2.91
C LEU A 116 -9.48 10.17 -2.20
N SER A 117 -10.56 10.16 -2.95
CA SER A 117 -11.92 10.29 -2.42
C SER A 117 -12.82 9.21 -3.03
N GLY A 118 -13.88 8.87 -2.30
CA GLY A 118 -14.86 7.85 -2.70
C GLY A 118 -15.65 7.38 -1.50
N GLU A 119 -16.85 6.89 -1.74
CA GLU A 119 -17.66 6.27 -0.70
C GLU A 119 -17.14 4.87 -0.35
N GLY A 120 -17.26 4.47 0.91
CA GLY A 120 -16.88 3.14 1.39
C GLY A 120 -15.42 2.97 1.80
N PHE A 121 -14.56 3.98 1.66
CA PHE A 121 -13.15 3.88 2.09
C PHE A 121 -13.00 3.70 3.61
N LYS A 122 -13.82 4.41 4.37
CA LYS A 122 -13.80 4.31 5.84
C LYS A 122 -14.24 2.92 6.27
N GLU A 123 -15.33 2.44 5.72
CA GLU A 123 -15.90 1.11 5.99
C GLU A 123 -14.92 0.00 5.61
N LEU A 124 -14.25 0.13 4.45
CA LEU A 124 -13.21 -0.83 4.04
C LEU A 124 -12.02 -0.84 5.01
N SER A 125 -11.55 0.34 5.42
CA SER A 125 -10.43 0.45 6.38
C SER A 125 -10.81 -0.13 7.73
N GLU A 126 -12.00 0.19 8.27
CA GLU A 126 -12.50 -0.33 9.53
C GLU A 126 -12.71 -1.85 9.49
N ALA A 127 -13.17 -2.39 8.36
CA ALA A 127 -13.32 -3.84 8.17
C ALA A 127 -11.95 -4.55 8.17
N VAL A 128 -10.92 -3.97 7.53
CA VAL A 128 -9.55 -4.49 7.57
C VAL A 128 -9.00 -4.46 9.01
N GLU A 129 -9.18 -3.33 9.72
CA GLU A 129 -8.73 -3.19 11.11
C GLU A 129 -9.40 -4.26 12.01
N THR A 130 -10.73 -4.39 11.91
CA THR A 130 -11.50 -5.35 12.72
C THR A 130 -11.12 -6.80 12.43
N ALA A 131 -10.91 -7.15 11.16
CA ALA A 131 -10.55 -8.51 10.75
C ALA A 131 -9.21 -8.97 11.34
N LEU A 132 -8.29 -8.04 11.58
CA LEU A 132 -6.93 -8.34 11.99
C LEU A 132 -6.68 -8.23 13.49
N MET A 133 -7.60 -7.65 14.26
CA MET A 133 -7.49 -7.61 15.73
C MET A 133 -7.29 -9.00 16.37
N PRO A 134 -8.01 -10.08 15.96
CA PRO A 134 -7.81 -11.40 16.51
C PRO A 134 -6.45 -12.04 16.20
N LEU A 135 -5.70 -11.46 15.25
CA LEU A 135 -4.36 -11.89 14.82
C LEU A 135 -3.25 -11.03 15.43
N ASP A 136 -3.54 -10.31 16.54
CA ASP A 136 -2.59 -9.43 17.24
C ASP A 136 -2.11 -8.21 16.45
N PHE A 137 -2.92 -7.72 15.50
CA PHE A 137 -2.67 -6.45 14.82
C PHE A 137 -3.61 -5.37 15.40
N PRO A 138 -3.14 -4.54 16.32
CA PRO A 138 -3.97 -3.49 16.93
C PRO A 138 -4.42 -2.47 15.89
N PRO A 139 -5.56 -1.80 16.11
CA PRO A 139 -6.04 -0.76 15.21
C PRO A 139 -5.08 0.44 15.18
N GLU A 140 -5.03 1.12 14.04
CA GLU A 140 -4.30 2.37 13.90
C GLU A 140 -4.96 3.48 14.72
N GLU A 141 -4.16 4.23 15.50
CA GLU A 141 -4.68 5.36 16.30
C GLU A 141 -5.01 6.59 15.45
N ARG A 142 -4.44 6.69 14.24
CA ARG A 142 -4.61 7.83 13.36
C ARG A 142 -5.82 7.65 12.47
N GLU A 143 -6.56 8.74 12.28
CA GLU A 143 -7.65 8.77 11.32
C GLU A 143 -7.15 8.38 9.92
N PHE A 144 -7.89 7.49 9.27
CA PHE A 144 -7.60 7.03 7.92
C PHE A 144 -7.84 8.16 6.91
N THR A 145 -6.77 8.58 6.26
CA THR A 145 -6.82 9.59 5.18
C THR A 145 -6.40 8.92 3.88
N PRO A 146 -7.34 8.63 2.95
CA PRO A 146 -7.03 7.94 1.71
C PRO A 146 -6.06 8.72 0.83
N HIS A 147 -4.88 8.15 0.53
CA HIS A 147 -3.86 8.81 -0.28
C HIS A 147 -2.90 7.81 -0.94
N LEU A 148 -2.27 8.24 -2.05
CA LEU A 148 -1.09 7.57 -2.61
C LEU A 148 0.17 8.38 -2.30
N THR A 149 1.16 7.74 -1.73
CA THR A 149 2.46 8.38 -1.44
C THR A 149 3.28 8.54 -2.72
N LEU A 150 3.51 9.79 -3.14
CA LEU A 150 4.40 10.13 -4.26
C LEU A 150 5.88 10.11 -3.86
N GLY A 151 6.19 10.49 -2.62
CA GLY A 151 7.56 10.52 -2.14
C GLY A 151 7.69 10.99 -0.70
N ARG A 152 8.89 10.79 -0.15
CA ARG A 152 9.25 11.22 1.21
C ARG A 152 10.26 12.36 1.16
N VAL A 153 9.91 13.48 1.75
CA VAL A 153 10.76 14.68 1.81
C VAL A 153 11.87 14.42 2.81
N ARG A 154 13.14 14.52 2.36
CA ARG A 154 14.33 14.31 3.18
C ARG A 154 14.77 15.60 3.88
N SER A 155 14.69 16.70 3.14
CA SER A 155 14.99 18.05 3.67
C SER A 155 14.18 19.10 2.90
N LEU A 156 14.14 20.34 3.43
CA LEU A 156 13.46 21.45 2.77
C LEU A 156 14.28 22.07 1.62
N ARG A 157 15.43 21.51 1.26
CA ARG A 157 16.23 21.98 0.13
C ARG A 157 15.43 21.87 -1.17
N GLY A 158 15.19 22.99 -1.83
CA GLY A 158 14.40 23.06 -3.06
C GLY A 158 12.88 22.90 -2.88
N TRP A 159 12.39 22.84 -1.63
CA TRP A 159 10.98 22.65 -1.34
C TRP A 159 10.10 23.79 -1.87
N GLU A 160 10.56 25.03 -1.86
CA GLU A 160 9.78 26.18 -2.37
C GLU A 160 9.35 26.00 -3.83
N ARG A 161 10.26 25.46 -4.67
CA ARG A 161 9.93 25.16 -6.08
C ARG A 161 8.93 24.02 -6.21
N VAL A 162 9.12 22.97 -5.39
CA VAL A 162 8.16 21.87 -5.33
C VAL A 162 6.80 22.35 -4.85
N LEU A 163 6.77 23.18 -3.82
CA LEU A 163 5.53 23.75 -3.28
C LEU A 163 4.77 24.58 -4.31
N ALA A 164 5.48 25.39 -5.12
CA ALA A 164 4.86 26.14 -6.21
C ALA A 164 4.17 25.19 -7.19
N ALA A 165 4.88 24.14 -7.64
CA ALA A 165 4.31 23.13 -8.52
C ALA A 165 3.17 22.34 -7.87
N VAL A 166 3.27 21.96 -6.58
CA VAL A 166 2.19 21.25 -5.85
C VAL A 166 0.89 22.07 -5.84
N LYS A 167 0.97 23.40 -5.67
CA LYS A 167 -0.21 24.26 -5.67
C LYS A 167 -0.95 24.28 -6.99
N GLU A 168 -0.27 24.10 -8.13
CA GLU A 168 -0.91 23.99 -9.44
C GLU A 168 -1.81 22.77 -9.56
N TYR A 169 -1.53 21.72 -8.77
CA TYR A 169 -2.29 20.46 -8.77
C TYR A 169 -3.23 20.30 -7.57
N GLU A 170 -3.40 21.32 -6.73
CA GLU A 170 -4.21 21.23 -5.49
C GLU A 170 -5.65 20.74 -5.73
N HIS A 171 -6.23 21.07 -6.89
CA HIS A 171 -7.60 20.72 -7.27
C HIS A 171 -7.68 19.87 -8.55
N VAL A 172 -6.57 19.48 -9.12
CA VAL A 172 -6.54 18.73 -10.37
C VAL A 172 -7.03 17.30 -10.15
N ARG A 173 -7.92 16.84 -11.03
CA ARG A 173 -8.40 15.46 -11.07
C ARG A 173 -7.50 14.63 -11.96
N PHE A 174 -7.03 13.48 -11.44
CA PHE A 174 -6.15 12.55 -12.16
C PHE A 174 -6.90 11.36 -12.75
N GLY A 175 -8.20 11.25 -12.46
CA GLY A 175 -9.09 10.24 -13.00
C GLY A 175 -9.81 9.42 -11.94
N GLU A 176 -10.66 8.53 -12.42
CA GLU A 176 -11.47 7.62 -11.60
C GLU A 176 -10.99 6.18 -11.75
N SER A 177 -11.10 5.42 -10.71
CA SER A 177 -10.75 4.00 -10.68
C SER A 177 -11.81 3.20 -9.93
N THR A 178 -11.91 1.92 -10.20
CA THR A 178 -12.67 0.98 -9.38
C THR A 178 -11.71 0.06 -8.66
N VAL A 179 -11.70 0.12 -7.33
CA VAL A 179 -10.97 -0.82 -6.48
C VAL A 179 -11.78 -2.12 -6.41
N ARG A 180 -11.19 -3.20 -6.92
CA ARG A 180 -11.86 -4.51 -7.05
C ARG A 180 -11.31 -5.57 -6.12
N GLN A 181 -10.18 -5.31 -5.48
CA GLN A 181 -9.52 -6.24 -4.58
C GLN A 181 -8.64 -5.51 -3.57
N VAL A 182 -8.43 -6.16 -2.44
CA VAL A 182 -7.46 -5.81 -1.42
C VAL A 182 -6.31 -6.80 -1.48
N THR A 183 -5.08 -6.32 -1.43
CA THR A 183 -3.88 -7.17 -1.59
C THR A 183 -2.98 -7.06 -0.37
N LEU A 184 -2.53 -8.20 0.12
CA LEU A 184 -1.44 -8.32 1.09
C LEU A 184 -0.11 -8.31 0.34
N TYR A 185 0.76 -7.37 0.68
CA TYR A 185 2.08 -7.19 0.06
C TYR A 185 3.21 -7.48 1.03
N GLN A 186 4.26 -8.12 0.53
CA GLN A 186 5.58 -8.07 1.14
C GLN A 186 6.31 -6.83 0.65
N SER A 187 7.03 -6.14 1.56
CA SER A 187 7.87 -4.99 1.26
C SER A 187 9.34 -5.36 1.47
N GLU A 188 10.12 -5.30 0.42
CA GLU A 188 11.57 -5.46 0.48
C GLU A 188 12.24 -4.10 0.31
N LEU A 189 12.95 -3.65 1.34
CA LEU A 189 13.66 -2.37 1.31
C LEU A 189 14.97 -2.53 0.55
N ARG A 190 15.14 -1.75 -0.52
CA ARG A 190 16.39 -1.68 -1.29
C ARG A 190 16.96 -0.25 -1.32
N PRO A 191 18.26 -0.08 -1.59
CA PRO A 191 18.89 1.24 -1.64
C PRO A 191 18.19 2.21 -2.61
N ASP A 192 17.70 1.70 -3.74
CA ASP A 192 17.03 2.43 -4.83
C ASP A 192 15.50 2.55 -4.66
N GLY A 193 14.93 2.00 -3.59
CA GLY A 193 13.51 2.04 -3.26
C GLY A 193 12.97 0.71 -2.76
N ALA A 194 11.77 0.72 -2.19
CA ALA A 194 11.09 -0.50 -1.80
C ALA A 194 10.55 -1.23 -3.04
N ILE A 195 10.64 -2.57 -3.01
CA ILE A 195 9.96 -3.45 -3.95
C ILE A 195 8.83 -4.12 -3.22
N TYR A 196 7.67 -4.19 -3.86
CA TYR A 196 6.47 -4.79 -3.31
C TYR A 196 6.08 -6.03 -4.11
N SER A 197 5.94 -7.15 -3.42
CA SER A 197 5.53 -8.43 -4.02
C SER A 197 4.20 -8.85 -3.41
N PRO A 198 3.17 -9.18 -4.20
CA PRO A 198 1.90 -9.64 -3.67
C PRO A 198 2.08 -11.03 -3.04
N LEU A 199 1.57 -11.21 -1.82
CA LEU A 199 1.47 -12.50 -1.13
C LEU A 199 0.12 -13.17 -1.40
N GLY A 200 -0.92 -12.36 -1.66
CA GLY A 200 -2.26 -12.80 -2.01
C GLY A 200 -3.22 -11.62 -2.10
N SER A 201 -4.38 -11.84 -2.70
CA SER A 201 -5.42 -10.82 -2.88
C SER A 201 -6.80 -11.37 -2.55
N VAL A 202 -7.63 -10.51 -1.98
CA VAL A 202 -9.03 -10.78 -1.66
C VAL A 202 -9.91 -9.96 -2.59
N PRO A 203 -10.72 -10.56 -3.44
CA PRO A 203 -11.63 -9.84 -4.31
C PRO A 203 -12.76 -9.19 -3.49
N LEU A 204 -13.14 -7.99 -3.90
CA LEU A 204 -14.37 -7.34 -3.45
C LEU A 204 -15.53 -7.77 -4.35
N ARG A 205 -16.76 -7.76 -3.82
CA ARG A 205 -17.95 -8.10 -4.60
C ARG A 205 -18.12 -7.13 -5.76
N GLN A 206 -18.19 -7.69 -6.96
CA GLN A 206 -18.45 -6.90 -8.17
C GLN A 206 -19.94 -6.49 -8.23
N PRO A 207 -20.25 -5.33 -8.85
CA PRO A 207 -21.65 -4.88 -9.02
C PRO A 207 -22.46 -5.83 -9.92
#